data_ab114e309a24000d3bbd50adb9bcb9ef
#
_entry.id   ab114e309a24000d3bbd50adb9bcb9ef
#
_cell.length_a   1.000
_cell.length_b   1.000
_cell.length_c   1.000
_cell.angle_alpha   90.00
_cell.angle_beta   90.00
_cell.angle_gamma   90.00
#
_symmetry.space_group_name_H-M   'P 1'
#
loop_
_entity.id
_entity.type
_entity.pdbx_description
1 polymer ?
#
loop_
_entity_poly.entity_id
_entity_poly.type
_entity_poly.pdbx_seq_one_letter_code
_entity_poly.pdbx_strand_id
1 'polypeptide(L)' 'MELAEAMATHRAILFAKEWSLFDVEIKGDCSRVITVLNERGRSSTLFGHITNECKRLGATFRFCEFKHVC' A
#
# COMPACT_ATOMS: atom_id res chain seq x y z
N MET A 1 -4.46 -14.92 -0.47
CA MET A 1 -3.72 -14.24 -1.55
C MET A 1 -3.70 -12.75 -1.37
N GLU A 2 -4.88 -12.13 -1.31
CA GLU A 2 -4.98 -10.69 -1.14
C GLU A 2 -4.36 -10.20 0.16
N LEU A 3 -4.58 -10.93 1.24
CA LEU A 3 -4.03 -10.55 2.53
C LEU A 3 -2.49 -10.59 2.50
N ALA A 4 -1.93 -11.64 1.93
CA ALA A 4 -0.48 -11.77 1.83
C ALA A 4 0.11 -10.64 0.99
N GLU A 5 -0.56 -10.28 -0.10
CA GLU A 5 -0.13 -9.20 -0.97
C GLU A 5 -0.21 -7.85 -0.24
N ALA A 6 -1.28 -7.63 0.51
CA ALA A 6 -1.42 -6.41 1.31
C ALA A 6 -0.33 -6.31 2.38
N MET A 7 -0.01 -7.43 3.01
CA MET A 7 1.05 -7.47 4.01
C MET A 7 2.42 -7.19 3.40
N ALA A 8 2.67 -7.71 2.20
CA ALA A 8 3.92 -7.45 1.48
C ALA A 8 4.03 -5.96 1.14
N THR A 9 2.93 -5.36 0.71
CA THR A 9 2.89 -3.92 0.42
C THR A 9 3.19 -3.11 1.68
N HIS A 10 2.60 -3.50 2.79
CA HIS A 10 2.84 -2.83 4.08
C HIS A 10 4.33 -2.89 4.45
N ARG A 11 4.97 -4.05 4.26
CA ARG A 11 6.39 -4.21 4.52
C ARG A 11 7.23 -3.32 3.62
N ALA A 12 6.87 -3.24 2.35
CA ALA A 12 7.60 -2.40 1.40
C ALA A 12 7.55 -0.95 1.81
N ILE A 13 6.39 -0.48 2.28
CA ILE A 13 6.22 0.89 2.75
C ILE A 13 7.06 1.15 4.00
N LEU A 14 7.05 0.22 4.95
CA LEU A 14 7.86 0.36 6.16
C LEU A 14 9.35 0.41 5.83
N PHE A 15 9.79 -0.41 4.88
CA PHE A 15 11.16 -0.40 4.41
C PHE A 15 11.52 0.96 3.81
N ALA A 16 10.63 1.50 2.99
CA ALA A 16 10.86 2.81 2.36
C ALA A 16 10.99 3.91 3.41
N LYS A 17 10.16 3.86 4.46
CA LYS A 17 10.22 4.83 5.54
C LYS A 17 11.53 4.71 6.33
N GLU A 18 11.95 3.48 6.58
CA GLU A 18 13.19 3.23 7.30
C GLU A 18 14.38 3.81 6.55
N TRP A 19 14.36 3.77 5.22
CA TRP A 19 15.41 4.34 4.39
C TRP A 19 15.21 5.81 4.08
N SER A 20 14.19 6.44 4.70
CA SER A 20 13.90 7.86 4.56
C SER A 20 13.71 8.30 3.11
N LEU A 21 13.06 7.46 2.33
CA LEU A 21 12.75 7.80 0.94
C LEU A 21 11.61 8.81 0.90
N PHE A 22 11.64 9.71 -0.08
CA PHE A 22 10.61 10.75 -0.22
C PHE A 22 9.57 10.40 -1.28
N ASP A 23 10.02 9.84 -2.39
CA ASP A 23 9.17 9.50 -3.53
C ASP A 23 9.18 7.99 -3.68
N VAL A 24 7.99 7.38 -3.64
CA VAL A 24 7.88 5.94 -3.60
C VAL A 24 6.85 5.49 -4.63
N GLU A 25 7.18 4.43 -5.36
CA GLU A 25 6.24 3.76 -6.25
C GLU A 25 6.18 2.31 -5.84
N ILE A 26 4.99 1.85 -5.46
CA ILE A 26 4.76 0.47 -5.06
C ILE A 26 4.05 -0.24 -6.22
N LYS A 27 4.66 -1.30 -6.73
CA LYS A 27 4.09 -2.08 -7.82
C LYS A 27 3.66 -3.44 -7.31
N GLY A 28 2.51 -3.90 -7.75
CA GLY A 28 2.01 -5.21 -7.38
C GLY A 28 1.21 -5.85 -8.49
N ASP A 29 1.16 -7.17 -8.50
CA ASP A 29 0.43 -7.91 -9.51
C ASP A 29 -0.99 -8.27 -9.09
N CYS A 30 -1.40 -7.98 -7.87
CA CYS A 30 -2.76 -8.20 -7.42
C CYS A 30 -3.59 -6.94 -7.66
N SER A 31 -4.38 -6.94 -8.73
CA SER A 31 -5.15 -5.75 -9.11
C SER A 31 -6.13 -5.34 -8.03
N ARG A 32 -6.71 -6.30 -7.29
CA ARG A 32 -7.66 -5.98 -6.24
C ARG A 32 -7.02 -5.19 -5.10
N VAL A 33 -5.82 -5.57 -4.69
CA VAL A 33 -5.09 -4.85 -3.64
C VAL A 33 -4.77 -3.44 -4.11
N ILE A 34 -4.27 -3.31 -5.32
CA ILE A 34 -3.92 -1.99 -5.87
C ILE A 34 -5.17 -1.11 -5.98
N THR A 35 -6.29 -1.68 -6.42
CA THR A 35 -7.55 -0.95 -6.52
C THR A 35 -7.96 -0.42 -5.13
N VAL A 36 -7.92 -1.27 -4.12
CA VAL A 36 -8.30 -0.86 -2.76
C VAL A 36 -7.35 0.21 -2.22
N LEU A 37 -6.06 0.09 -2.52
CA LEU A 37 -5.07 1.07 -2.07
C LEU A 37 -5.32 2.44 -2.70
N ASN A 38 -5.88 2.48 -3.91
CA ASN A 38 -6.17 3.73 -4.60
C ASN A 38 -7.57 4.27 -4.34
N GLU A 39 -8.43 3.51 -3.66
CA GLU A 39 -9.77 3.96 -3.31
C GLU A 39 -9.74 4.90 -2.12
N ARG A 40 -10.74 5.77 -2.04
CA ARG A 40 -10.97 6.59 -0.86
C ARG A 40 -11.79 5.79 0.14
N GLY A 41 -11.66 6.15 1.41
CA GLY A 41 -12.43 5.54 2.46
C GLY A 41 -11.67 4.45 3.19
N ARG A 42 -12.39 3.78 4.08
CA ARG A 42 -11.81 2.80 5.00
C ARG A 42 -12.63 1.53 4.98
N SER A 43 -11.98 0.44 5.31
CA SER A 43 -12.63 -0.86 5.42
C SER A 43 -12.44 -1.39 6.84
N SER A 44 -13.42 -2.15 7.32
CA SER A 44 -13.37 -2.74 8.66
C SER A 44 -12.90 -4.19 8.66
N THR A 45 -12.60 -4.77 7.51
CA THR A 45 -12.07 -6.14 7.44
C THR A 45 -10.59 -6.13 7.78
N LEU A 46 -10.04 -7.30 8.09
CA LEU A 46 -8.60 -7.42 8.37
C LEU A 46 -7.77 -6.96 7.17
N PHE A 47 -8.15 -7.41 5.99
CA PHE A 47 -7.53 -6.94 4.75
C PHE A 47 -7.61 -5.42 4.64
N GLY A 48 -8.79 -4.87 4.94
CA GLY A 48 -9.01 -3.42 4.91
C GLY A 48 -8.18 -2.67 5.94
N HIS A 49 -7.99 -3.23 7.12
CA HIS A 49 -7.16 -2.59 8.14
C HIS A 49 -5.72 -2.46 7.65
N ILE A 50 -5.19 -3.49 7.01
CA ILE A 50 -3.83 -3.45 6.48
C ILE A 50 -3.72 -2.44 5.35
N THR A 51 -4.69 -2.42 4.43
CA THR A 51 -4.67 -1.45 3.32
C THR A 51 -4.89 -0.02 3.82
N ASN A 52 -5.72 0.17 4.84
CA ASN A 52 -5.89 1.49 5.46
C ASN A 52 -4.56 1.99 6.05
N GLU A 53 -3.83 1.10 6.70
CA GLU A 53 -2.52 1.46 7.26
C GLU A 53 -1.53 1.79 6.16
N CYS A 54 -1.55 1.05 5.05
CA CYS A 54 -0.71 1.34 3.89
C CYS A 54 -1.00 2.74 3.34
N LYS A 55 -2.30 3.09 3.22
CA LYS A 55 -2.68 4.42 2.75
C LYS A 55 -2.20 5.51 3.68
N ARG A 56 -2.36 5.30 4.98
CA ARG A 56 -1.95 6.28 5.99
C ARG A 56 -0.44 6.52 5.92
N LEU A 57 0.34 5.44 5.86
CA LEU A 57 1.79 5.55 5.79
C LEU A 57 2.23 6.14 4.46
N GLY A 58 1.56 5.75 3.36
CA GLY A 58 1.87 6.29 2.04
C GLY A 58 1.69 7.79 1.97
N ALA A 59 0.69 8.30 2.68
CA ALA A 59 0.42 9.74 2.71
C ALA A 59 1.52 10.56 3.40
N THR A 60 2.41 9.90 4.14
CA THR A 60 3.52 10.59 4.79
C THR A 60 4.70 10.83 3.87
N PHE A 61 4.73 10.19 2.70
CA PHE A 61 5.77 10.45 1.70
C PHE A 61 5.41 11.73 0.93
N ARG A 62 6.42 12.36 0.35
CA ARG A 62 6.19 13.48 -0.54
C ARG A 62 5.38 13.02 -1.75
N PHE A 63 5.68 11.82 -2.27
CA PHE A 63 4.96 11.21 -3.37
C PHE A 63 4.89 9.69 -3.13
N CYS A 64 3.70 9.12 -3.25
CA CYS A 64 3.54 7.68 -3.15
C CYS A 64 2.46 7.23 -4.14
N GLU A 65 2.81 6.29 -4.99
CA GLU A 65 1.90 5.78 -6.01
C GLU A 65 1.82 4.27 -5.92
N PHE A 66 0.62 3.74 -6.01
CA PHE A 66 0.37 2.30 -6.06
C PHE A 66 -0.03 1.93 -7.47
N LYS A 67 0.76 1.09 -8.13
CA LYS A 67 0.54 0.71 -9.52
C LYS A 67 0.37 -0.78 -9.68
N HIS A 68 -0.59 -1.17 -10.49
CA HIS A 68 -0.78 -2.56 -10.89
C HIS A 68 0.12 -2.87 -12.07
N VAL A 69 0.81 -4.01 -12.00
CA VAL A 69 1.63 -4.51 -13.11
C VAL A 69 1.16 -5.92 -13.48
N CYS A 70 1.22 -6.25 -14.73
CA CYS A 70 0.85 -7.58 -15.22
C CYS A 70 2.00 -8.57 -15.07
#